data_b21ee36941232eae0564b264ebeb83d0
#
_entry.id   b21ee36941232eae0564b264ebeb83d0
#
_cell.length_a   1.000
_cell.length_b   1.000
_cell.length_c   1.000
_cell.angle_alpha   90.00
_cell.angle_beta   90.00
_cell.angle_gamma   90.00
#
_symmetry.space_group_name_H-M   'P 1'
#
loop_
_entity.id
_entity.type
_entity.pdbx_description
1 polymer ?
#
loop_
_entity_poly.entity_id
_entity_poly.type
_entity_poly.pdbx_seq_one_letter_code
_entity_poly.pdbx_strand_id
1 'polypeptide(L)'
;MGRNVLLFQQMEGVLKYLVSHGNIAGTATELKPKFDKQKQSVSKRTLGMVVGDFLDGTTQPPEPEKLTEVYFSFSFETEVDEDLKAEIEELVAERNNLIHHFFAEVEVESLDSWLNASDRLDAQEVKLGRVIENLRKIAQTLSDGRKALADFMTTEEFKQRALHH
;
A
#
# COMPACT_ATOMS: atom_id res chain seq x y z
N MET A 1 -1.00 -8.80 22.22
CA MET A 1 -0.78 -9.67 21.05
C MET A 1 -1.91 -9.60 20.02
N GLY A 2 -3.15 -9.98 20.30
CA GLY A 2 -4.24 -9.95 19.30
C GLY A 2 -4.46 -8.58 18.66
N ARG A 3 -4.37 -7.49 19.43
CA ARG A 3 -4.47 -6.12 18.93
C ARG A 3 -3.38 -5.78 17.91
N ASN A 4 -2.13 -6.17 18.15
CA ASN A 4 -1.03 -5.93 17.21
C ASN A 4 -1.22 -6.69 15.91
N VAL A 5 -1.73 -7.93 15.96
CA VAL A 5 -2.08 -8.69 14.74
C VAL A 5 -3.12 -7.95 13.90
N LEU A 6 -4.15 -7.37 14.53
CA LEU A 6 -5.16 -6.56 13.82
C LEU A 6 -4.55 -5.29 13.22
N LEU A 7 -3.62 -4.62 13.92
CA LEU A 7 -2.92 -3.45 13.38
C LEU A 7 -2.04 -3.83 12.17
N PHE A 8 -1.33 -4.96 12.21
CA PHE A 8 -0.60 -5.46 11.04
C PHE A 8 -1.52 -5.74 9.85
N GLN A 9 -2.72 -6.29 10.09
CA GLN A 9 -3.72 -6.48 9.03
C GLN A 9 -4.22 -5.15 8.47
N GLN A 10 -4.41 -4.13 9.30
CA GLN A 10 -4.76 -2.78 8.83
C GLN A 10 -3.65 -2.16 7.99
N MET A 11 -2.39 -2.24 8.44
CA MET A 11 -1.22 -1.79 7.67
C MET A 11 -1.15 -2.49 6.32
N GLU A 12 -1.28 -3.82 6.29
CA GLU A 12 -1.32 -4.61 5.06
C GLU A 12 -2.47 -4.17 4.13
N GLY A 13 -3.65 -3.91 4.68
CA GLY A 13 -4.81 -3.43 3.91
C GLY A 13 -4.55 -2.08 3.23
N VAL A 14 -3.95 -1.12 3.95
CA VAL A 14 -3.61 0.20 3.39
C VAL A 14 -2.53 0.08 2.32
N LEU A 15 -1.48 -0.70 2.55
CA LEU A 15 -0.43 -0.95 1.55
C LEU A 15 -0.98 -1.62 0.29
N LYS A 16 -1.84 -2.63 0.43
CA LYS A 16 -2.53 -3.27 -0.71
C LYS A 16 -3.37 -2.27 -1.49
N TYR A 17 -4.04 -1.34 -0.82
CA TYR A 17 -4.75 -0.26 -1.49
C TYR A 17 -3.79 0.60 -2.30
N LEU A 18 -2.70 1.09 -1.71
CA LEU A 18 -1.70 1.94 -2.37
C LEU A 18 -1.11 1.26 -3.61
N VAL A 19 -0.63 0.03 -3.49
CA VAL A 19 -0.03 -0.74 -4.60
C VAL A 19 -1.05 -1.04 -5.70
N SER A 20 -2.30 -1.37 -5.34
CA SER A 20 -3.31 -1.72 -6.35
C SER A 20 -3.93 -0.52 -7.06
N HIS A 21 -3.81 0.70 -6.50
CA HIS A 21 -4.44 1.90 -7.03
C HIS A 21 -3.43 2.95 -7.54
N GLY A 22 -2.14 2.78 -7.25
CA GLY A 22 -1.11 3.76 -7.56
C GLY A 22 -0.87 3.94 -9.06
N ASN A 23 -0.93 2.86 -9.85
CA ASN A 23 -0.64 2.91 -11.28
C ASN A 23 -1.67 2.14 -12.07
N ILE A 24 -2.14 2.75 -13.15
CA ILE A 24 -2.98 2.09 -14.13
C ILE A 24 -2.79 2.74 -15.51
N ALA A 25 -2.76 1.94 -16.55
CA ALA A 25 -2.72 2.43 -17.91
C ALA A 25 -3.41 1.49 -18.89
N GLY A 26 -4.02 2.04 -19.92
CA GLY A 26 -4.72 1.29 -20.96
C GLY A 26 -5.69 2.15 -21.76
N THR A 27 -6.34 1.54 -22.75
CA THR A 27 -7.47 2.15 -23.43
C THR A 27 -8.71 2.17 -22.53
N ALA A 28 -9.72 2.96 -22.87
CA ALA A 28 -10.95 3.05 -22.08
C ALA A 28 -11.60 1.69 -21.81
N THR A 29 -11.51 0.75 -22.77
CA THR A 29 -12.07 -0.60 -22.65
C THR A 29 -11.23 -1.52 -21.79
N GLU A 30 -9.91 -1.28 -21.70
CA GLU A 30 -8.96 -2.11 -20.95
C GLU A 30 -8.80 -1.70 -19.49
N LEU A 31 -9.03 -0.43 -19.14
CA LEU A 31 -8.74 0.09 -17.79
C LEU A 31 -9.43 -0.71 -16.69
N LYS A 32 -10.73 -0.98 -16.82
CA LYS A 32 -11.48 -1.72 -15.81
C LYS A 32 -11.00 -3.16 -15.65
N PRO A 33 -10.88 -3.99 -16.71
CA PRO A 33 -10.35 -5.35 -16.57
C PRO A 33 -8.94 -5.39 -16.02
N LYS A 34 -8.04 -4.48 -16.43
CA LYS A 34 -6.68 -4.38 -15.91
C LYS A 34 -6.66 -4.05 -14.42
N PHE A 35 -7.49 -3.08 -13.99
CA PHE A 35 -7.62 -2.70 -12.59
C PHE A 35 -8.13 -3.87 -11.72
N ASP A 36 -9.18 -4.56 -12.16
CA ASP A 36 -9.76 -5.69 -11.44
C ASP A 36 -8.72 -6.83 -11.29
N LYS A 37 -7.96 -7.11 -12.36
CA LYS A 37 -6.88 -8.09 -12.35
C LYS A 37 -5.75 -7.70 -11.40
N GLN A 38 -5.32 -6.43 -11.40
CA GLN A 38 -4.29 -5.91 -10.50
C GLN A 38 -4.73 -6.03 -9.04
N LYS A 39 -5.94 -5.58 -8.72
CA LYS A 39 -6.51 -5.68 -7.38
C LYS A 39 -6.58 -7.15 -6.90
N GLN A 40 -7.00 -8.07 -7.76
CA GLN A 40 -7.04 -9.49 -7.45
C GLN A 40 -5.63 -10.07 -7.22
N SER A 41 -4.64 -9.67 -8.03
CA SER A 41 -3.25 -10.08 -7.87
C SER A 41 -2.67 -9.61 -6.53
N VAL A 42 -2.81 -8.32 -6.23
CA VAL A 42 -2.28 -7.70 -4.99
C VAL A 42 -2.97 -8.28 -3.74
N SER A 43 -4.27 -8.60 -3.81
CA SER A 43 -5.00 -9.17 -2.67
C SER A 43 -4.41 -10.49 -2.16
N LYS A 44 -3.75 -11.26 -3.01
CA LYS A 44 -3.13 -12.57 -2.69
C LYS A 44 -1.69 -12.46 -2.18
N ARG A 45 -1.08 -11.28 -2.22
CA ARG A 45 0.31 -11.07 -1.80
C ARG A 45 0.43 -11.00 -0.28
N THR A 46 1.56 -11.43 0.24
CA THR A 46 1.91 -11.30 1.67
C THR A 46 2.34 -9.86 1.98
N LEU A 47 2.32 -9.48 3.26
CA LEU A 47 2.76 -8.16 3.71
C LEU A 47 4.15 -7.80 3.18
N GLY A 48 5.14 -8.70 3.32
CA GLY A 48 6.50 -8.43 2.83
C GLY A 48 6.59 -8.18 1.33
N MET A 49 5.82 -8.92 0.51
CA MET A 49 5.75 -8.68 -0.94
C MET A 49 5.14 -7.31 -1.26
N VAL A 50 4.07 -6.95 -0.55
CA VAL A 50 3.39 -5.67 -0.78
C VAL A 50 4.25 -4.49 -0.33
N VAL A 51 5.03 -4.66 0.74
CA VAL A 51 6.01 -3.66 1.20
C VAL A 51 7.09 -3.46 0.15
N GLY A 52 7.67 -4.54 -0.41
CA GLY A 52 8.64 -4.43 -1.51
C GLY A 52 8.07 -3.65 -2.69
N ASP A 53 6.88 -4.04 -3.17
CA ASP A 53 6.21 -3.33 -4.27
C ASP A 53 5.98 -1.83 -3.97
N PHE A 54 5.65 -1.50 -2.72
CA PHE A 54 5.40 -0.12 -2.31
C PHE A 54 6.69 0.72 -2.23
N LEU A 55 7.76 0.16 -1.68
CA LEU A 55 9.03 0.86 -1.47
C LEU A 55 9.89 0.95 -2.73
N ASP A 56 9.87 -0.10 -3.57
CA ASP A 56 10.59 -0.11 -4.85
C ASP A 56 9.96 0.81 -5.91
N GLY A 57 8.79 1.33 -5.62
CA GLY A 57 7.97 2.07 -6.56
C GLY A 57 7.28 1.12 -7.54
N THR A 58 6.08 1.48 -7.92
CA THR A 58 5.35 0.74 -8.94
C THR A 58 5.97 1.04 -10.30
N THR A 59 6.45 0.02 -10.98
CA THR A 59 6.99 0.13 -12.34
C THR A 59 6.01 0.92 -13.21
N GLN A 60 6.50 1.97 -13.87
CA GLN A 60 5.66 2.71 -14.82
C GLN A 60 5.04 1.75 -15.83
N PRO A 61 3.76 1.89 -16.12
CA PRO A 61 3.13 1.04 -17.11
C PRO A 61 3.85 1.22 -18.45
N PRO A 62 4.07 0.12 -19.19
CA PRO A 62 4.74 0.20 -20.48
C PRO A 62 3.97 1.13 -21.43
N GLU A 63 4.70 1.99 -22.12
CA GLU A 63 4.12 2.79 -23.20
C GLU A 63 3.62 1.88 -24.31
N PRO A 64 2.46 2.18 -24.92
CA PRO A 64 1.95 1.38 -25.99
C PRO A 64 2.80 1.53 -27.25
N GLU A 65 3.18 0.42 -27.88
CA GLU A 65 3.99 0.42 -29.12
C GLU A 65 3.28 1.09 -30.30
N LYS A 66 1.95 1.12 -30.31
CA LYS A 66 1.12 1.78 -31.34
C LYS A 66 -0.15 2.37 -30.69
N LEU A 67 -0.34 3.65 -30.85
CA LEU A 67 -1.57 4.34 -30.43
C LEU A 67 -2.58 4.35 -31.61
N THR A 68 -3.49 3.39 -31.61
CA THR A 68 -4.66 3.39 -32.51
C THR A 68 -5.92 3.91 -31.82
N GLU A 69 -5.86 4.03 -30.49
CA GLU A 69 -6.96 4.48 -29.62
C GLU A 69 -6.44 5.42 -28.55
N VAL A 70 -7.33 6.19 -27.92
CA VAL A 70 -6.97 7.05 -26.79
C VAL A 70 -6.46 6.18 -25.63
N TYR A 71 -5.23 6.43 -25.22
CA TYR A 71 -4.55 5.72 -24.15
C TYR A 71 -4.46 6.59 -22.90
N PHE A 72 -4.86 6.04 -21.78
CA PHE A 72 -4.84 6.70 -20.48
C PHE A 72 -3.74 6.09 -19.63
N SER A 73 -2.97 6.93 -18.96
CA SER A 73 -2.01 6.51 -17.96
C SER A 73 -2.20 7.36 -16.71
N PHE A 74 -2.29 6.71 -15.57
CA PHE A 74 -2.27 7.33 -14.25
C PHE A 74 -1.14 6.70 -13.45
N SER A 75 -0.25 7.54 -12.95
CA SER A 75 0.84 7.16 -12.05
C SER A 75 0.79 8.04 -10.82
N PHE A 76 0.84 7.43 -9.66
CA PHE A 76 0.96 8.11 -8.38
C PHE A 76 2.35 7.84 -7.81
N GLU A 77 3.14 8.89 -7.76
CA GLU A 77 4.47 8.86 -7.16
C GLU A 77 4.40 9.55 -5.81
N THR A 78 4.97 8.93 -4.80
CA THR A 78 5.14 9.52 -3.47
C THR A 78 6.56 9.31 -3.02
N GLU A 79 7.16 10.36 -2.50
CA GLU A 79 8.44 10.25 -1.80
C GLU A 79 8.16 9.68 -0.40
N VAL A 80 8.65 8.49 -0.16
CA VAL A 80 8.69 7.89 1.17
C VAL A 80 10.06 8.22 1.75
N ASP A 81 10.09 8.96 2.86
CA ASP A 81 11.35 9.26 3.52
C ASP A 81 12.02 7.98 4.05
N GLU A 82 13.34 8.01 4.18
CA GLU A 82 14.13 6.85 4.58
C GLU A 82 13.75 6.36 5.99
N ASP A 83 13.30 7.24 6.88
CA ASP A 83 12.88 6.87 8.23
C ASP A 83 11.58 6.05 8.19
N LEU A 84 10.58 6.49 7.43
CA LEU A 84 9.34 5.74 7.25
C LEU A 84 9.58 4.40 6.56
N LYS A 85 10.48 4.36 5.57
CA LYS A 85 10.89 3.14 4.89
C LYS A 85 11.50 2.14 5.87
N ALA A 86 12.48 2.57 6.65
CA ALA A 86 13.12 1.73 7.66
C ALA A 86 12.13 1.21 8.71
N GLU A 87 11.20 2.08 9.16
CA GLU A 87 10.14 1.68 10.11
C GLU A 87 9.20 0.61 9.53
N ILE A 88 8.83 0.73 8.26
CA ILE A 88 7.97 -0.25 7.58
C ILE A 88 8.69 -1.61 7.47
N GLU A 89 9.96 -1.62 7.07
CA GLU A 89 10.78 -2.83 6.96
C GLU A 89 10.97 -3.51 8.32
N GLU A 90 11.25 -2.74 9.35
CA GLU A 90 11.37 -3.24 10.72
C GLU A 90 10.06 -3.87 11.21
N LEU A 91 8.91 -3.23 10.94
CA LEU A 91 7.60 -3.77 11.30
C LEU A 91 7.28 -5.09 10.58
N VAL A 92 7.75 -5.30 9.35
CA VAL A 92 7.62 -6.60 8.68
C VAL A 92 8.38 -7.69 9.44
N ALA A 93 9.60 -7.40 9.88
CA ALA A 93 10.39 -8.32 10.67
C ALA A 93 9.75 -8.60 12.04
N GLU A 94 9.28 -7.55 12.72
CA GLU A 94 8.56 -7.66 14.00
C GLU A 94 7.27 -8.49 13.88
N ARG A 95 6.51 -8.32 12.79
CA ARG A 95 5.32 -9.13 12.52
C ARG A 95 5.67 -10.63 12.40
N ASN A 96 6.75 -10.93 11.68
CA ASN A 96 7.17 -12.31 11.50
C ASN A 96 7.62 -12.92 12.83
N ASN A 97 8.35 -12.16 13.66
CA ASN A 97 8.72 -12.57 15.01
C ASN A 97 7.47 -12.81 15.87
N LEU A 98 6.51 -11.86 15.88
CA LEU A 98 5.27 -11.97 16.63
C LEU A 98 4.45 -13.24 16.30
N ILE A 99 4.38 -13.59 15.01
CA ILE A 99 3.57 -14.74 14.56
C ILE A 99 4.27 -16.08 14.80
N HIS A 100 5.59 -16.13 14.63
CA HIS A 100 6.32 -17.40 14.58
C HIS A 100 7.17 -17.68 15.81
N HIS A 101 7.60 -16.66 16.54
CA HIS A 101 8.64 -16.80 17.59
C HIS A 101 8.23 -16.25 18.96
N PHE A 102 7.15 -15.48 19.07
CA PHE A 102 6.76 -14.78 20.29
C PHE A 102 6.75 -15.70 21.53
N PHE A 103 6.08 -16.85 21.45
CA PHE A 103 5.99 -17.77 22.57
C PHE A 103 7.29 -18.54 22.85
N ALA A 104 8.19 -18.65 21.87
CA ALA A 104 9.49 -19.27 22.10
C ALA A 104 10.45 -18.33 22.85
N GLU A 105 10.20 -17.02 22.79
CA GLU A 105 11.00 -16.00 23.46
C GLU A 105 10.53 -15.68 24.89
N VAL A 106 9.32 -16.12 25.27
CA VAL A 106 8.74 -15.83 26.60
C VAL A 106 8.91 -17.03 27.51
N GLU A 107 9.64 -16.83 28.62
CA GLU A 107 9.76 -17.81 29.69
C GLU A 107 8.44 -17.85 30.47
N VAL A 108 7.69 -18.93 30.32
CA VAL A 108 6.32 -19.07 30.84
C VAL A 108 6.27 -18.94 32.39
N GLU A 109 7.33 -19.37 33.08
CA GLU A 109 7.42 -19.34 34.55
C GLU A 109 7.98 -18.03 35.11
N SER A 110 8.41 -17.09 34.24
CA SER A 110 9.02 -15.81 34.63
C SER A 110 8.04 -14.66 34.47
N LEU A 111 7.65 -14.03 35.58
CA LEU A 111 6.80 -12.82 35.57
C LEU A 111 7.50 -11.67 34.82
N ASP A 112 8.81 -11.50 35.05
CA ASP A 112 9.59 -10.45 34.39
C ASP A 112 9.63 -10.65 32.86
N SER A 113 9.70 -11.90 32.39
CA SER A 113 9.63 -12.21 30.96
C SER A 113 8.29 -11.79 30.35
N TRP A 114 7.18 -12.02 31.05
CA TRP A 114 5.86 -11.59 30.62
C TRP A 114 5.69 -10.06 30.64
N LEU A 115 6.21 -9.36 31.64
CA LEU A 115 6.19 -7.91 31.69
C LEU A 115 6.98 -7.31 30.51
N ASN A 116 8.20 -7.79 30.28
CA ASN A 116 9.01 -7.35 29.15
C ASN A 116 8.33 -7.61 27.80
N ALA A 117 7.66 -8.75 27.63
CA ALA A 117 6.90 -9.07 26.43
C ALA A 117 5.71 -8.11 26.25
N SER A 118 5.03 -7.73 27.34
CA SER A 118 3.94 -6.74 27.31
C SER A 118 4.45 -5.38 26.87
N ASP A 119 5.53 -4.89 27.47
CA ASP A 119 6.13 -3.58 27.14
C ASP A 119 6.57 -3.53 25.65
N ARG A 120 7.14 -4.62 25.14
CA ARG A 120 7.48 -4.75 23.71
C ARG A 120 6.25 -4.66 22.82
N LEU A 121 5.14 -5.31 23.19
CA LEU A 121 3.90 -5.25 22.44
C LEU A 121 3.27 -3.86 22.48
N ASP A 122 3.34 -3.16 23.58
CA ASP A 122 2.83 -1.79 23.70
C ASP A 122 3.67 -0.81 22.87
N ALA A 123 4.99 -0.93 22.91
CA ALA A 123 5.88 -0.13 22.04
C ALA A 123 5.62 -0.39 20.55
N GLN A 124 5.44 -1.65 20.15
CA GLN A 124 5.11 -2.04 18.78
C GLN A 124 3.76 -1.44 18.34
N GLU A 125 2.75 -1.43 19.23
CA GLU A 125 1.44 -0.84 18.94
C GLU A 125 1.57 0.65 18.60
N VAL A 126 2.34 1.41 19.41
CA VAL A 126 2.56 2.84 19.16
C VAL A 126 3.23 3.07 17.80
N LYS A 127 4.27 2.28 17.47
CA LYS A 127 4.96 2.34 16.18
C LYS A 127 3.98 2.03 15.02
N LEU A 128 3.23 0.94 15.11
CA LEU A 128 2.22 0.55 14.12
C LEU A 128 1.18 1.65 13.90
N GLY A 129 0.67 2.24 14.98
CA GLY A 129 -0.32 3.32 14.90
C GLY A 129 0.19 4.51 14.09
N ARG A 130 1.44 4.94 14.35
CA ARG A 130 2.10 6.04 13.63
C ARG A 130 2.29 5.72 12.13
N VAL A 131 2.82 4.54 11.82
CA VAL A 131 3.05 4.12 10.42
C VAL A 131 1.72 4.01 9.66
N ILE A 132 0.70 3.39 10.26
CA ILE A 132 -0.63 3.29 9.64
C ILE A 132 -1.22 4.67 9.35
N GLU A 133 -1.06 5.63 10.26
CA GLU A 133 -1.55 7.00 10.06
C GLU A 133 -0.83 7.69 8.89
N ASN A 134 0.49 7.53 8.78
CA ASN A 134 1.25 8.07 7.63
C ASN A 134 0.81 7.42 6.31
N LEU A 135 0.68 6.10 6.28
CA LEU A 135 0.19 5.39 5.10
C LEU A 135 -1.24 5.80 4.70
N ARG A 136 -2.12 6.08 5.68
CA ARG A 136 -3.48 6.59 5.42
C ARG A 136 -3.47 7.97 4.79
N LYS A 137 -2.57 8.86 5.20
CA LYS A 137 -2.42 10.18 4.56
C LYS A 137 -2.02 10.04 3.10
N ILE A 138 -1.06 9.16 2.80
CA ILE A 138 -0.65 8.85 1.44
C ILE A 138 -1.85 8.29 0.64
N ALA A 139 -2.59 7.34 1.21
CA ALA A 139 -3.78 6.75 0.58
C ALA A 139 -4.89 7.78 0.33
N GLN A 140 -5.07 8.73 1.22
CA GLN A 140 -6.02 9.85 1.04
C GLN A 140 -5.60 10.73 -0.13
N THR A 141 -4.32 11.12 -0.21
CA THR A 141 -3.79 11.91 -1.33
C THR A 141 -3.99 11.19 -2.67
N LEU A 142 -3.70 9.88 -2.74
CA LEU A 142 -3.98 9.07 -3.92
C LEU A 142 -5.46 9.06 -4.29
N SER A 143 -6.35 8.88 -3.31
CA SER A 143 -7.80 8.89 -3.51
C SER A 143 -8.31 10.21 -4.05
N ASP A 144 -7.84 11.33 -3.48
CA ASP A 144 -8.23 12.68 -3.89
C ASP A 144 -7.70 13.00 -5.29
N GLY A 145 -6.46 12.63 -5.60
CA GLY A 145 -5.90 12.78 -6.95
C GLY A 145 -6.69 12.00 -8.00
N ARG A 146 -7.08 10.77 -7.71
CA ARG A 146 -7.92 9.97 -8.63
C ARG A 146 -9.30 10.57 -8.82
N LYS A 147 -9.90 11.10 -7.76
CA LYS A 147 -11.20 11.78 -7.85
C LYS A 147 -11.09 13.04 -8.71
N ALA A 148 -10.07 13.87 -8.46
CA ALA A 148 -9.83 15.07 -9.26
C ALA A 148 -9.63 14.75 -10.75
N LEU A 149 -8.88 13.66 -11.06
CA LEU A 149 -8.72 13.19 -12.43
C LEU A 149 -10.05 12.74 -13.04
N ALA A 150 -10.85 11.96 -12.31
CA ALA A 150 -12.16 11.51 -12.77
C ALA A 150 -13.09 12.71 -13.05
N ASP A 151 -13.12 13.70 -12.16
CA ASP A 151 -13.89 14.92 -12.33
C ASP A 151 -13.43 15.70 -13.57
N PHE A 152 -12.10 15.85 -13.76
CA PHE A 152 -11.54 16.50 -14.96
C PHE A 152 -11.93 15.78 -16.25
N MET A 153 -11.91 14.44 -16.29
CA MET A 153 -12.32 13.67 -17.48
C MET A 153 -13.78 13.87 -17.87
N THR A 154 -14.63 14.40 -17.00
CA THR A 154 -16.03 14.74 -17.32
C THR A 154 -16.18 16.12 -17.95
N THR A 155 -15.16 16.97 -17.93
CA THR A 155 -15.21 18.35 -18.42
C THR A 155 -15.26 18.43 -19.94
N GLU A 156 -15.84 19.51 -20.46
CA GLU A 156 -15.83 19.80 -21.90
C GLU A 156 -14.41 20.06 -22.44
N GLU A 157 -13.54 20.63 -21.60
CA GLU A 157 -12.12 20.84 -21.94
C GLU A 157 -11.42 19.51 -22.27
N PHE A 158 -11.60 18.50 -21.40
CA PHE A 158 -11.03 17.17 -21.63
C PHE A 158 -11.61 16.53 -22.91
N LYS A 159 -12.93 16.58 -23.10
CA LYS A 159 -13.60 16.03 -24.28
C LYS A 159 -13.09 16.66 -25.57
N GLN A 160 -12.92 17.99 -25.59
CA GLN A 160 -12.37 18.69 -26.75
C GLN A 160 -10.92 18.26 -27.04
N ARG A 161 -10.07 18.16 -26.02
CA ARG A 161 -8.68 17.68 -26.19
C ARG A 161 -8.62 16.23 -26.70
N ALA A 162 -9.48 15.35 -26.19
CA ALA A 162 -9.51 13.94 -26.58
C ALA A 162 -10.03 13.71 -28.01
N LEU A 163 -10.84 14.64 -28.57
CA LEU A 163 -11.38 14.55 -29.93
C LEU A 163 -10.49 15.17 -31.01
N HIS A 164 -9.46 15.92 -30.64
CA HIS A 164 -8.56 16.61 -31.56
C HIS A 164 -7.19 15.93 -31.72
N HIS A 165 -7.03 14.73 -31.18
CA HIS A 165 -5.92 13.81 -31.38
C HIS A 165 -6.38 12.51 -32.03
#